data_80831effa6ec94a9f2bbe18a55daf4a9
#
_entry.id   80831effa6ec94a9f2bbe18a55daf4a9
#
_cell.length_a   1.000
_cell.length_b   1.000
_cell.length_c   1.000
_cell.angle_alpha   90.00
_cell.angle_beta   90.00
_cell.angle_gamma   90.00
#
_symmetry.space_group_name_H-M   'P 1'
#
loop_
_entity.id
_entity.type
_entity.pdbx_description
1 polymer ?
#
loop_
_entity_poly.entity_id
_entity_poly.type
_entity_poly.pdbx_seq_one_letter_code
_entity_poly.pdbx_strand_id
1 'polypeptide(L)'
;MNLSTVFRGPATIDPPRLVLVTPPAVEPWLVTDDALTQALKLDSDQDQAYVALVLKAARRYFENITGLCLINQTWKLSFDDLPIRQGQFGLEYGLAPSMSRFTGPAAGREIRLYRAPLATVSWVKYLDENGALQTFDPTNYSVGSAGVSTTFGRLWLNEGADWPSVGSYPGAMQIQFVAGFGSAASDVPEEIRMALLFLAAHWYENRLPANPDGAVELPNHLNSLIEMNRLAFTA
;
A
#
# COMPACT_ATOMS: atom_id res chain seq x y z
N MET A 1 15.59 44.60 25.50
CA MET A 1 16.04 43.20 25.59
C MET A 1 14.85 42.31 25.32
N ASN A 2 14.71 41.85 24.11
CA ASN A 2 13.54 41.09 23.64
C ASN A 2 13.98 39.64 23.35
N LEU A 3 13.77 38.78 24.35
CA LEU A 3 14.07 37.35 24.28
C LEU A 3 12.82 36.62 23.81
N SER A 4 12.59 36.55 22.50
CA SER A 4 11.68 35.58 21.92
C SER A 4 12.43 34.74 20.88
N THR A 5 13.43 34.02 21.35
CA THR A 5 13.95 32.87 20.59
C THR A 5 12.97 31.75 20.80
N VAL A 6 11.94 31.71 19.95
CA VAL A 6 11.07 30.53 19.85
C VAL A 6 11.95 29.40 19.36
N PHE A 7 12.29 28.48 20.23
CA PHE A 7 12.79 27.17 19.89
C PHE A 7 11.71 26.51 19.02
N ARG A 8 11.82 26.62 17.69
CA ARG A 8 11.20 25.66 16.80
C ARG A 8 11.96 24.36 17.04
N GLY A 9 11.36 23.43 17.78
CA GLY A 9 11.79 22.04 17.76
C GLY A 9 11.88 21.55 16.30
N PRO A 10 12.66 20.50 16.02
CA PRO A 10 12.74 19.94 14.70
C PRO A 10 11.31 19.67 14.21
N ALA A 11 10.99 20.16 13.02
CA ALA A 11 9.69 19.93 12.42
C ALA A 11 9.49 18.41 12.33
N THR A 12 8.59 17.89 13.15
CA THR A 12 8.18 16.48 13.09
C THR A 12 7.48 16.32 11.75
N ILE A 13 8.16 15.67 10.82
CA ILE A 13 7.61 15.38 9.50
C ILE A 13 6.62 14.26 9.71
N ASP A 14 5.33 14.54 9.54
CA ASP A 14 4.30 13.51 9.60
C ASP A 14 4.54 12.46 8.50
N PRO A 15 4.40 11.16 8.83
CA PRO A 15 4.54 10.12 7.85
C PRO A 15 3.50 10.29 6.73
N PRO A 16 3.82 9.85 5.50
CA PRO A 16 2.89 9.95 4.39
C PRO A 16 1.58 9.23 4.74
N ARG A 17 0.46 9.91 4.47
CA ARG A 17 -0.88 9.37 4.72
C ARG A 17 -1.39 8.63 3.49
N LEU A 18 -1.63 7.35 3.63
CA LEU A 18 -2.19 6.50 2.58
C LEU A 18 -3.65 6.17 2.91
N VAL A 19 -4.57 6.59 2.06
CA VAL A 19 -6.01 6.43 2.25
C VAL A 19 -6.61 5.65 1.09
N LEU A 20 -7.40 4.62 1.39
CA LEU A 20 -8.21 3.91 0.41
C LEU A 20 -9.39 4.79 0.00
N VAL A 21 -9.45 5.17 -1.28
CA VAL A 21 -10.52 6.00 -1.85
C VAL A 21 -11.64 5.14 -2.40
N THR A 22 -11.29 4.13 -3.20
CA THR A 22 -12.25 3.19 -3.78
C THR A 22 -11.79 1.77 -3.47
N PRO A 23 -12.59 1.01 -2.72
CA PRO A 23 -12.28 -0.39 -2.44
C PRO A 23 -12.40 -1.25 -3.71
N PRO A 24 -11.88 -2.49 -3.70
CA PRO A 24 -12.02 -3.41 -4.81
C PRO A 24 -13.51 -3.71 -5.08
N ALA A 25 -13.87 -3.79 -6.36
CA ALA A 25 -15.25 -4.05 -6.78
C ALA A 25 -15.64 -5.53 -6.64
N VAL A 26 -14.66 -6.43 -6.71
CA VAL A 26 -14.84 -7.88 -6.61
C VAL A 26 -13.86 -8.47 -5.61
N GLU A 27 -14.13 -9.69 -5.15
CA GLU A 27 -13.20 -10.45 -4.32
C GLU A 27 -12.44 -11.48 -5.19
N PRO A 28 -11.20 -11.88 -4.82
CA PRO A 28 -10.42 -12.90 -5.54
C PRO A 28 -11.09 -14.30 -5.54
N TRP A 29 -11.95 -14.56 -4.57
CA TRP A 29 -12.80 -15.74 -4.47
C TRP A 29 -14.25 -15.33 -4.21
N LEU A 30 -15.18 -16.01 -4.87
CA LEU A 30 -16.62 -15.90 -4.60
C LEU A 30 -17.09 -17.11 -3.81
N VAL A 31 -18.09 -16.91 -2.96
CA VAL A 31 -18.67 -18.00 -2.16
C VAL A 31 -19.27 -19.11 -3.05
N THR A 32 -19.63 -18.75 -4.27
CA THR A 32 -20.16 -19.67 -5.30
C THR A 32 -19.10 -20.43 -6.09
N ASP A 33 -17.83 -20.18 -5.87
CA ASP A 33 -16.75 -20.86 -6.58
C ASP A 33 -16.64 -22.32 -6.11
N ASP A 34 -16.70 -23.27 -7.05
CA ASP A 34 -16.66 -24.71 -6.75
C ASP A 34 -15.38 -25.11 -5.99
N ALA A 35 -14.25 -24.53 -6.35
CA ALA A 35 -12.99 -24.82 -5.67
C ALA A 35 -13.02 -24.38 -4.19
N LEU A 36 -13.68 -23.25 -3.89
CA LEU A 36 -13.85 -22.79 -2.53
C LEU A 36 -14.82 -23.70 -1.74
N THR A 37 -15.96 -24.03 -2.32
CA THR A 37 -16.96 -24.90 -1.68
C THR A 37 -16.41 -26.30 -1.38
N GLN A 38 -15.60 -26.84 -2.27
CA GLN A 38 -14.91 -28.11 -2.07
C GLN A 38 -13.82 -28.02 -0.99
N ALA A 39 -13.01 -26.96 -1.00
CA ALA A 39 -11.95 -26.76 -0.03
C ALA A 39 -12.48 -26.57 1.40
N LEU A 40 -13.58 -25.84 1.54
CA LEU A 40 -14.24 -25.58 2.83
C LEU A 40 -15.24 -26.67 3.23
N LYS A 41 -15.49 -27.67 2.37
CA LYS A 41 -16.49 -28.73 2.60
C LYS A 41 -17.85 -28.16 2.99
N LEU A 42 -18.31 -27.15 2.25
CA LEU A 42 -19.58 -26.49 2.54
C LEU A 42 -20.74 -27.38 2.08
N ASP A 43 -21.48 -27.93 3.04
CA ASP A 43 -22.63 -28.81 2.76
C ASP A 43 -23.96 -28.05 2.65
N SER A 44 -23.97 -26.75 3.00
CA SER A 44 -25.21 -25.97 3.01
C SER A 44 -24.97 -24.46 2.78
N ASP A 45 -26.01 -23.76 2.35
CA ASP A 45 -26.02 -22.31 2.15
C ASP A 45 -26.01 -21.51 3.47
N GLN A 46 -26.10 -22.16 4.62
CA GLN A 46 -26.23 -21.49 5.91
C GLN A 46 -25.01 -20.67 6.31
N ASP A 47 -23.82 -21.06 5.88
CA ASP A 47 -22.55 -20.40 6.24
C ASP A 47 -22.06 -19.38 5.21
N GLN A 48 -22.78 -19.17 4.12
CA GLN A 48 -22.33 -18.30 3.01
C GLN A 48 -21.95 -16.88 3.47
N ALA A 49 -22.76 -16.27 4.34
CA ALA A 49 -22.50 -14.94 4.86
C ALA A 49 -21.21 -14.90 5.70
N TYR A 50 -20.96 -15.93 6.50
CA TYR A 50 -19.74 -16.04 7.29
C TYR A 50 -18.51 -16.28 6.42
N VAL A 51 -18.62 -17.16 5.44
CA VAL A 51 -17.54 -17.42 4.46
C VAL A 51 -17.20 -16.15 3.69
N ALA A 52 -18.19 -15.38 3.24
CA ALA A 52 -17.95 -14.10 2.57
C ALA A 52 -17.19 -13.11 3.46
N LEU A 53 -17.49 -13.08 4.76
CA LEU A 53 -16.76 -12.25 5.73
C LEU A 53 -15.33 -12.72 5.90
N VAL A 54 -15.11 -14.03 6.04
CA VAL A 54 -13.78 -14.65 6.18
C VAL A 54 -12.92 -14.37 4.96
N LEU A 55 -13.46 -14.49 3.75
CA LEU A 55 -12.76 -14.20 2.49
C LEU A 55 -12.30 -12.73 2.43
N LYS A 56 -13.18 -11.80 2.77
CA LYS A 56 -12.82 -10.37 2.84
C LYS A 56 -11.74 -10.10 3.88
N ALA A 57 -11.83 -10.73 5.03
CA ALA A 57 -10.85 -10.61 6.09
C ALA A 57 -9.49 -11.18 5.66
N ALA A 58 -9.48 -12.36 5.04
CA ALA A 58 -8.28 -13.02 4.53
C ALA A 58 -7.57 -12.16 3.48
N ARG A 59 -8.33 -11.61 2.51
CA ARG A 59 -7.79 -10.68 1.52
C ARG A 59 -7.15 -9.46 2.19
N ARG A 60 -7.87 -8.78 3.07
CA ARG A 60 -7.34 -7.57 3.75
C ARG A 60 -6.11 -7.87 4.58
N TYR A 61 -6.09 -9.00 5.28
CA TYR A 61 -4.94 -9.44 6.05
C TYR A 61 -3.72 -9.66 5.14
N PHE A 62 -3.90 -10.41 4.04
CA PHE A 62 -2.85 -10.66 3.06
C PHE A 62 -2.32 -9.37 2.45
N GLU A 63 -3.20 -8.48 1.98
CA GLU A 63 -2.84 -7.18 1.40
C GLU A 63 -2.08 -6.28 2.39
N ASN A 64 -2.45 -6.31 3.68
CA ASN A 64 -1.78 -5.49 4.69
C ASN A 64 -0.37 -5.99 5.03
N ILE A 65 -0.16 -7.30 5.06
CA ILE A 65 1.16 -7.89 5.37
C ILE A 65 2.10 -7.79 4.17
N THR A 66 1.59 -8.05 2.97
CA THR A 66 2.42 -8.10 1.77
C THR A 66 2.66 -6.74 1.14
N GLY A 67 1.76 -5.77 1.35
CA GLY A 67 1.76 -4.48 0.65
C GLY A 67 1.14 -4.55 -0.75
N LEU A 68 0.71 -5.74 -1.18
CA LEU A 68 0.02 -5.94 -2.46
C LEU A 68 -1.43 -5.46 -2.40
N CYS A 69 -1.98 -5.11 -3.54
CA CYS A 69 -3.40 -5.00 -3.81
C CYS A 69 -3.79 -6.10 -4.80
N LEU A 70 -4.72 -6.96 -4.45
CA LEU A 70 -5.04 -8.11 -5.28
C LEU A 70 -5.97 -7.73 -6.43
N ILE A 71 -6.99 -6.95 -6.15
CA ILE A 71 -7.91 -6.40 -7.15
C ILE A 71 -7.68 -4.88 -7.20
N ASN A 72 -7.92 -4.27 -8.34
CA ASN A 72 -7.76 -2.84 -8.53
C ASN A 72 -8.50 -2.03 -7.47
N GLN A 73 -7.75 -1.18 -6.78
CA GLN A 73 -8.22 -0.28 -5.73
C GLN A 73 -7.62 1.10 -5.96
N THR A 74 -8.39 2.12 -5.67
CA THR A 74 -7.90 3.50 -5.78
C THR A 74 -7.40 3.99 -4.43
N TRP A 75 -6.17 4.44 -4.40
CA TRP A 75 -5.49 4.96 -3.23
C TRP A 75 -5.13 6.43 -3.40
N LYS A 76 -5.12 7.16 -2.30
CA LYS A 76 -4.60 8.51 -2.23
C LYS A 76 -3.45 8.57 -1.23
N LEU A 77 -2.28 8.97 -1.70
CA LEU A 77 -1.09 9.24 -0.90
C LEU A 77 -0.99 10.75 -0.71
N SER A 78 -0.81 11.20 0.52
CA SER A 78 -0.72 12.62 0.85
C SER A 78 0.50 12.91 1.70
N PHE A 79 1.16 14.03 1.44
CA PHE A 79 2.31 14.56 2.17
C PHE A 79 2.02 15.99 2.60
N ASP A 80 2.51 16.40 3.75
CA ASP A 80 2.37 17.77 4.26
C ASP A 80 3.46 18.71 3.71
N ASP A 81 4.57 18.13 3.24
CA ASP A 81 5.64 18.80 2.49
C ASP A 81 6.14 17.87 1.39
N LEU A 82 6.90 18.41 0.45
CA LEU A 82 7.52 17.59 -0.60
C LEU A 82 8.52 16.61 0.02
N PRO A 83 8.42 15.32 -0.29
CA PRO A 83 9.32 14.31 0.27
C PRO A 83 10.80 14.48 -0.15
N ILE A 84 11.06 15.47 -1.00
CA ILE A 84 12.35 15.78 -1.59
C ILE A 84 13.31 16.47 -0.63
N ARG A 85 12.77 17.27 0.29
CA ARG A 85 13.60 17.96 1.32
C ARG A 85 14.14 16.97 2.36
N GLN A 86 13.79 15.72 2.21
CA GLN A 86 13.99 14.66 3.18
C GLN A 86 15.17 13.73 2.84
N GLY A 87 16.29 14.25 2.40
CA GLY A 87 17.57 13.54 2.56
C GLY A 87 17.84 13.12 4.03
N GLN A 88 16.89 13.41 4.91
CA GLN A 88 16.90 13.14 6.34
C GLN A 88 16.02 11.95 6.77
N PHE A 89 15.22 11.32 5.89
CA PHE A 89 14.35 10.20 6.28
C PHE A 89 15.09 9.03 6.95
N GLY A 90 16.37 8.84 6.65
CA GLY A 90 17.18 7.79 7.27
C GLY A 90 17.62 8.11 8.71
N LEU A 91 17.67 9.37 9.10
CA LEU A 91 18.24 9.78 10.40
C LEU A 91 17.19 9.95 11.50
N GLU A 92 15.96 10.37 11.17
CA GLU A 92 14.92 10.63 12.17
C GLU A 92 14.20 9.37 12.65
N TYR A 93 14.14 8.30 11.85
CA TYR A 93 13.51 7.04 12.26
C TYR A 93 14.48 6.01 12.84
N GLY A 94 15.69 6.43 13.23
CA GLY A 94 16.68 5.53 13.86
C GLY A 94 17.20 4.43 12.94
N LEU A 95 17.01 4.57 11.63
CA LEU A 95 17.56 3.65 10.65
C LEU A 95 19.06 3.95 10.48
N ALA A 96 19.87 2.90 10.53
CA ALA A 96 21.32 3.01 10.51
C ALA A 96 21.82 3.82 9.31
N PRO A 97 22.92 4.58 9.44
CA PRO A 97 23.53 5.39 8.36
C PRO A 97 23.88 4.59 7.09
N SER A 98 23.96 3.26 7.18
CA SER A 98 24.16 2.36 6.04
C SER A 98 22.97 2.31 5.08
N MET A 99 21.80 2.84 5.46
CA MET A 99 20.60 2.95 4.61
C MET A 99 20.51 4.25 3.83
N SER A 100 21.45 5.18 4.00
CA SER A 100 21.53 6.43 3.22
C SER A 100 22.04 6.21 1.79
N ARG A 101 21.68 5.11 1.13
CA ARG A 101 21.99 4.85 -0.28
C ARG A 101 21.28 5.80 -1.26
N PHE A 102 20.48 6.74 -0.74
CA PHE A 102 19.79 7.75 -1.54
C PHE A 102 20.57 9.07 -1.72
N THR A 103 21.89 9.06 -1.54
CA THR A 103 22.75 10.22 -1.85
C THR A 103 23.17 10.30 -3.32
N GLY A 104 22.53 9.51 -4.20
CA GLY A 104 22.76 9.58 -5.64
C GLY A 104 22.04 10.77 -6.30
N PRO A 105 22.30 11.03 -7.61
CA PRO A 105 21.65 12.09 -8.39
C PRO A 105 20.12 11.95 -8.48
N ALA A 106 19.59 10.84 -8.02
CA ALA A 106 18.14 10.54 -7.92
C ALA A 106 17.50 11.00 -6.60
N ALA A 107 18.29 11.41 -5.61
CA ALA A 107 17.76 11.88 -4.33
C ALA A 107 16.85 13.10 -4.56
N GLY A 108 15.60 12.98 -4.11
CA GLY A 108 14.64 14.04 -4.26
C GLY A 108 13.87 14.09 -5.59
N ARG A 109 14.12 13.19 -6.53
CA ARG A 109 13.39 13.12 -7.81
C ARG A 109 12.38 11.98 -7.87
N GLU A 110 12.31 11.12 -6.85
CA GLU A 110 11.46 9.93 -6.81
C GLU A 110 10.48 9.99 -5.65
N ILE A 111 9.22 9.62 -5.90
CA ILE A 111 8.19 9.35 -4.89
C ILE A 111 7.73 7.91 -5.04
N ARG A 112 7.78 7.14 -3.96
CA ARG A 112 7.27 5.76 -3.92
C ARG A 112 5.77 5.73 -3.63
N LEU A 113 5.06 4.85 -4.33
CA LEU A 113 3.65 4.58 -4.13
C LEU A 113 3.51 3.25 -3.38
N TYR A 114 3.13 3.31 -2.11
CA TYR A 114 3.21 2.21 -1.13
C TYR A 114 2.15 1.11 -1.30
N ARG A 115 1.74 0.82 -2.54
CA ARG A 115 0.91 -0.32 -2.92
C ARG A 115 1.34 -0.84 -4.29
N ALA A 116 1.34 -2.15 -4.46
CA ALA A 116 1.72 -2.80 -5.71
C ALA A 116 0.73 -3.94 -6.07
N PRO A 117 0.71 -4.38 -7.32
CA PRO A 117 1.33 -3.73 -8.46
C PRO A 117 0.65 -2.39 -8.79
N LEU A 118 1.42 -1.41 -9.21
CA LEU A 118 0.86 -0.13 -9.67
C LEU A 118 0.20 -0.35 -11.03
N ALA A 119 -1.09 -0.07 -11.15
CA ALA A 119 -1.80 -0.10 -12.42
C ALA A 119 -1.66 1.23 -13.17
N THR A 120 -1.99 2.35 -12.50
CA THR A 120 -1.90 3.69 -13.11
C THR A 120 -1.86 4.78 -12.05
N VAL A 121 -1.31 5.93 -12.40
CA VAL A 121 -1.43 7.18 -11.62
C VAL A 121 -2.56 8.01 -12.23
N SER A 122 -3.59 8.30 -11.43
CA SER A 122 -4.76 9.04 -11.92
C SER A 122 -4.46 10.53 -12.03
N TRP A 123 -3.83 11.10 -11.01
CA TRP A 123 -3.42 12.50 -10.98
C TRP A 123 -2.44 12.77 -9.85
N VAL A 124 -1.68 13.86 -10.02
CA VAL A 124 -0.83 14.46 -8.98
C VAL A 124 -1.32 15.89 -8.78
N LYS A 125 -1.66 16.27 -7.55
CA LYS A 125 -2.14 17.59 -7.18
C LYS A 125 -1.35 18.13 -6.00
N TYR A 126 -1.31 19.47 -5.91
CA TYR A 126 -0.64 20.15 -4.82
C TYR A 126 -1.39 21.43 -4.44
N LEU A 127 -1.22 21.86 -3.20
CA LEU A 127 -1.65 23.16 -2.72
C LEU A 127 -0.52 24.16 -2.93
N ASP A 128 -0.77 25.21 -3.67
CA ASP A 128 0.20 26.29 -3.86
C ASP A 128 0.37 27.14 -2.58
N GLU A 129 1.22 28.14 -2.63
CA GLU A 129 1.50 29.04 -1.50
C GLU A 129 0.26 29.80 -0.99
N ASN A 130 -0.76 29.95 -1.83
CA ASN A 130 -2.04 30.58 -1.50
C ASN A 130 -3.09 29.57 -1.01
N GLY A 131 -2.76 28.28 -0.96
CA GLY A 131 -3.68 27.21 -0.58
C GLY A 131 -4.64 26.81 -1.70
N ALA A 132 -4.41 27.23 -2.94
CA ALA A 132 -5.21 26.80 -4.08
C ALA A 132 -4.73 25.44 -4.60
N LEU A 133 -5.69 24.53 -4.88
CA LEU A 133 -5.38 23.20 -5.38
C LEU A 133 -5.04 23.25 -6.86
N GLN A 134 -3.81 22.91 -7.19
CA GLN A 134 -3.26 22.87 -8.53
C GLN A 134 -3.05 21.43 -9.00
N THR A 135 -3.05 21.21 -10.31
CA THR A 135 -2.68 19.92 -10.91
C THR A 135 -1.24 20.00 -11.40
N PHE A 136 -0.41 19.04 -10.98
CA PHE A 136 0.94 18.90 -11.50
C PHE A 136 0.88 18.22 -12.88
N ASP A 137 1.45 18.86 -13.89
CA ASP A 137 1.36 18.41 -15.28
C ASP A 137 2.04 17.04 -15.45
N PRO A 138 1.33 16.05 -16.02
CA PRO A 138 1.88 14.72 -16.28
C PRO A 138 3.13 14.69 -17.16
N THR A 139 3.38 15.73 -17.95
CA THR A 139 4.60 15.84 -18.78
C THR A 139 5.87 16.03 -17.94
N ASN A 140 5.74 16.47 -16.69
CA ASN A 140 6.87 16.70 -15.79
C ASN A 140 7.36 15.45 -15.08
N TYR A 141 6.64 14.34 -15.14
CA TYR A 141 7.02 13.11 -14.45
C TYR A 141 6.77 11.87 -15.30
N SER A 142 7.51 10.83 -14.98
CA SER A 142 7.30 9.48 -15.51
C SER A 142 6.88 8.51 -14.39
N VAL A 143 6.13 7.49 -14.77
CA VAL A 143 5.69 6.44 -13.86
C VAL A 143 6.51 5.19 -14.12
N GLY A 144 7.22 4.74 -13.09
CA GLY A 144 8.04 3.53 -13.13
C GLY A 144 7.40 2.37 -12.39
N SER A 145 7.80 1.15 -12.78
CA SER A 145 7.36 -0.11 -12.15
C SER A 145 5.86 -0.37 -12.22
N ALA A 146 5.15 0.20 -13.21
CA ALA A 146 3.76 -0.15 -13.47
C ALA A 146 3.64 -1.62 -13.86
N GLY A 147 2.65 -2.34 -13.30
CA GLY A 147 2.42 -3.76 -13.55
C GLY A 147 3.42 -4.72 -12.87
N VAL A 148 4.41 -4.22 -12.13
CA VAL A 148 5.39 -5.06 -11.44
C VAL A 148 4.93 -5.32 -10.00
N SER A 149 4.70 -6.59 -9.66
CA SER A 149 4.23 -7.01 -8.33
C SER A 149 5.32 -7.10 -7.27
N THR A 150 6.58 -7.18 -7.68
CA THR A 150 7.72 -7.36 -6.76
C THR A 150 8.28 -6.07 -6.21
N THR A 151 7.79 -4.92 -6.65
CA THR A 151 8.26 -3.60 -6.19
C THR A 151 7.13 -2.58 -6.20
N PHE A 152 7.28 -1.56 -5.37
CA PHE A 152 6.35 -0.43 -5.37
C PHE A 152 6.45 0.38 -6.67
N GLY A 153 5.33 0.91 -7.12
CA GLY A 153 5.29 1.91 -8.18
C GLY A 153 6.07 3.16 -7.77
N ARG A 154 6.62 3.84 -8.77
CA ARG A 154 7.42 5.04 -8.56
C ARG A 154 6.98 6.16 -9.49
N LEU A 155 6.97 7.36 -8.94
CA LEU A 155 6.82 8.61 -9.67
C LEU A 155 8.18 9.26 -9.76
N TRP A 156 8.63 9.57 -10.96
CA TRP A 156 9.96 10.10 -11.21
C TRP A 156 9.90 11.39 -12.01
N LEU A 157 10.56 12.46 -11.54
CA LEU A 157 10.68 13.69 -12.30
C LEU A 157 11.47 13.50 -13.58
N ASN A 158 10.94 13.98 -14.68
CA ASN A 158 11.64 14.02 -15.97
C ASN A 158 12.84 14.98 -15.92
N GLU A 159 13.79 14.77 -16.80
CA GLU A 159 14.97 15.64 -16.90
C GLU A 159 14.54 17.08 -17.21
N GLY A 160 15.12 18.03 -16.48
CA GLY A 160 14.77 19.46 -16.59
C GLY A 160 13.45 19.87 -15.93
N ALA A 161 12.68 18.94 -15.34
CA ALA A 161 11.51 19.26 -14.55
C ALA A 161 11.86 19.40 -13.07
N ASP A 162 11.16 20.29 -12.39
CA ASP A 162 11.23 20.49 -10.95
C ASP A 162 9.87 20.24 -10.31
N TRP A 163 9.90 19.85 -9.03
CA TRP A 163 8.68 19.78 -8.25
C TRP A 163 8.11 21.19 -8.02
N PRO A 164 6.79 21.34 -7.94
CA PRO A 164 6.19 22.65 -7.70
C PRO A 164 6.50 23.18 -6.31
N SER A 165 6.48 24.49 -6.15
CA SER A 165 6.46 25.08 -4.81
C SER A 165 5.13 24.76 -4.14
N VAL A 166 5.18 24.07 -3.00
CA VAL A 166 4.01 23.72 -2.21
C VAL A 166 3.91 24.61 -0.98
N GLY A 167 2.69 24.99 -0.61
CA GLY A 167 2.42 25.71 0.64
C GLY A 167 2.54 24.78 1.86
N SER A 168 2.71 25.36 3.03
CA SER A 168 2.76 24.63 4.31
C SER A 168 1.34 24.30 4.79
N TYR A 169 0.71 23.31 4.16
CA TYR A 169 -0.65 22.86 4.49
C TYR A 169 -0.68 21.36 4.71
N PRO A 170 -1.56 20.86 5.59
CA PRO A 170 -1.79 19.41 5.70
C PRO A 170 -2.24 18.82 4.35
N GLY A 171 -1.52 17.81 3.87
CA GLY A 171 -1.78 17.21 2.57
C GLY A 171 -1.44 18.12 1.40
N ALA A 172 -0.39 18.95 1.55
CA ALA A 172 0.06 19.89 0.52
C ALA A 172 0.36 19.24 -0.82
N MET A 173 0.81 17.99 -0.84
CA MET A 173 0.94 17.18 -2.04
C MET A 173 0.07 15.93 -1.96
N GLN A 174 -0.63 15.62 -3.03
CA GLN A 174 -1.56 14.50 -3.11
C GLN A 174 -1.37 13.74 -4.42
N ILE A 175 -1.30 12.43 -4.33
CA ILE A 175 -1.16 11.55 -5.49
C ILE A 175 -2.28 10.52 -5.42
N GLN A 176 -3.12 10.45 -6.45
CA GLN A 176 -4.11 9.39 -6.57
C GLN A 176 -3.65 8.38 -7.61
N PHE A 177 -3.72 7.12 -7.24
CA PHE A 177 -3.29 6.02 -8.10
C PHE A 177 -4.16 4.79 -7.89
N VAL A 178 -4.13 3.90 -8.88
CA VAL A 178 -4.78 2.60 -8.83
C VAL A 178 -3.69 1.54 -8.69
N ALA A 179 -3.87 0.64 -7.76
CA ALA A 179 -3.00 -0.52 -7.57
C ALA A 179 -3.85 -1.80 -7.54
N GLY A 180 -3.31 -2.87 -8.13
CA GLY A 180 -3.94 -4.18 -8.23
C GLY A 180 -3.46 -4.94 -9.44
N PHE A 181 -3.64 -6.26 -9.44
CA PHE A 181 -3.30 -7.10 -10.59
C PHE A 181 -4.25 -6.89 -11.77
N GLY A 182 -5.50 -6.52 -11.48
CA GLY A 182 -6.53 -6.27 -12.48
C GLY A 182 -7.90 -6.07 -11.84
N SER A 183 -8.95 -6.01 -12.67
CA SER A 183 -10.32 -5.78 -12.21
C SER A 183 -11.12 -7.07 -11.96
N ALA A 184 -10.62 -8.21 -12.45
CA ALA A 184 -11.27 -9.52 -12.31
C ALA A 184 -10.51 -10.42 -11.32
N ALA A 185 -11.21 -11.37 -10.73
CA ALA A 185 -10.63 -12.37 -9.84
C ALA A 185 -9.56 -13.24 -10.55
N SER A 186 -9.72 -13.47 -11.86
CA SER A 186 -8.77 -14.21 -12.71
C SER A 186 -7.45 -13.48 -12.96
N ASP A 187 -7.39 -12.16 -12.70
CA ASP A 187 -6.17 -11.38 -12.89
C ASP A 187 -5.17 -11.61 -11.74
N VAL A 188 -5.65 -12.13 -10.62
CA VAL A 188 -4.82 -12.46 -9.45
C VAL A 188 -4.06 -13.77 -9.72
N PRO A 189 -2.72 -13.80 -9.51
CA PRO A 189 -1.93 -15.01 -9.66
C PRO A 189 -2.49 -16.21 -8.86
N GLU A 190 -2.45 -17.38 -9.45
CA GLU A 190 -3.07 -18.60 -8.88
C GLU A 190 -2.45 -18.98 -7.52
N GLU A 191 -1.14 -18.76 -7.35
CA GLU A 191 -0.45 -19.03 -6.09
C GLU A 191 -0.95 -18.13 -4.96
N ILE A 192 -1.29 -16.88 -5.26
CA ILE A 192 -1.87 -15.95 -4.29
C ILE A 192 -3.33 -16.34 -3.98
N ARG A 193 -4.10 -16.70 -5.01
CA ARG A 193 -5.46 -17.20 -4.82
C ARG A 193 -5.48 -18.44 -3.94
N MET A 194 -4.53 -19.35 -4.15
CA MET A 194 -4.38 -20.57 -3.33
C MET A 194 -4.01 -20.22 -1.87
N ALA A 195 -3.10 -19.25 -1.65
CA ALA A 195 -2.74 -18.79 -0.33
C ALA A 195 -3.95 -18.22 0.42
N LEU A 196 -4.78 -17.42 -0.27
CA LEU A 196 -6.03 -16.89 0.29
C LEU A 196 -7.02 -17.99 0.65
N LEU A 197 -7.15 -19.00 -0.20
CA LEU A 197 -8.02 -20.14 0.03
C LEU A 197 -7.62 -20.89 1.30
N PHE A 198 -6.33 -21.18 1.46
CA PHE A 198 -5.79 -21.81 2.68
C PHE A 198 -5.98 -20.95 3.93
N LEU A 199 -5.78 -19.65 3.81
CA LEU A 199 -5.99 -18.72 4.92
C LEU A 199 -7.46 -18.68 5.33
N ALA A 200 -8.36 -18.61 4.36
CA ALA A 200 -9.80 -18.62 4.61
C ALA A 200 -10.26 -19.95 5.21
N ALA A 201 -9.77 -21.08 4.68
CA ALA A 201 -10.07 -22.40 5.23
C ALA A 201 -9.60 -22.53 6.69
N HIS A 202 -8.38 -22.09 6.98
CA HIS A 202 -7.83 -22.11 8.33
C HIS A 202 -8.68 -21.31 9.30
N TRP A 203 -9.15 -20.11 8.94
CA TRP A 203 -10.00 -19.29 9.79
C TRP A 203 -11.45 -19.80 9.88
N TYR A 204 -11.93 -20.42 8.82
CA TYR A 204 -13.26 -21.03 8.82
C TYR A 204 -13.33 -22.25 9.79
N GLU A 205 -12.30 -23.10 9.77
CA GLU A 205 -12.21 -24.25 10.66
C GLU A 205 -11.95 -23.83 12.12
N ASN A 206 -11.18 -22.77 12.34
CA ASN A 206 -10.80 -22.28 13.68
C ASN A 206 -11.59 -21.02 14.06
N ARG A 207 -12.91 -21.09 14.02
CA ARG A 207 -13.84 -19.97 14.30
C ARG A 207 -13.67 -19.35 15.68
N LEU A 208 -13.28 -20.16 16.66
CA LEU A 208 -13.03 -19.76 18.03
C LEU A 208 -11.62 -20.22 18.44
N PRO A 209 -10.87 -19.40 19.18
CA PRO A 209 -9.60 -19.84 19.73
C PRO A 209 -9.85 -21.04 20.65
N ALA A 210 -9.34 -22.20 20.24
CA ALA A 210 -9.55 -23.46 20.96
C ALA A 210 -8.79 -23.52 22.29
N ASN A 211 -7.82 -22.62 22.49
CA ASN A 211 -7.00 -22.56 23.70
C ASN A 211 -7.07 -21.19 24.37
N PRO A 212 -7.20 -21.13 25.71
CA PRO A 212 -7.13 -19.88 26.48
C PRO A 212 -5.80 -19.13 26.31
N ASP A 213 -4.73 -19.85 25.94
CA ASP A 213 -3.36 -19.32 25.80
C ASP A 213 -2.91 -19.11 24.36
N GLY A 214 -3.75 -19.42 23.35
CA GLY A 214 -3.28 -19.58 22.00
C GLY A 214 -3.88 -18.64 20.98
N ALA A 215 -3.09 -17.72 20.49
CA ALA A 215 -3.24 -17.28 19.11
C ALA A 215 -3.17 -18.55 18.23
N VAL A 216 -4.17 -18.75 17.36
CA VAL A 216 -4.11 -19.81 16.35
C VAL A 216 -2.97 -19.46 15.42
N GLU A 217 -1.83 -20.15 15.55
CA GLU A 217 -0.67 -19.92 14.70
C GLU A 217 -1.01 -20.33 13.26
N LEU A 218 -0.63 -19.48 12.31
CA LEU A 218 -0.76 -19.83 10.90
C LEU A 218 0.18 -21.01 10.56
N PRO A 219 -0.28 -21.99 9.76
CA PRO A 219 0.57 -23.06 9.29
C PRO A 219 1.83 -22.54 8.60
N ASN A 220 2.98 -23.18 8.84
CA ASN A 220 4.28 -22.73 8.33
C ASN A 220 4.31 -22.55 6.79
N HIS A 221 3.64 -23.42 6.05
CA HIS A 221 3.54 -23.30 4.59
C HIS A 221 2.79 -22.03 4.16
N LEU A 222 1.76 -21.61 4.91
CA LEU A 222 1.02 -20.38 4.64
C LEU A 222 1.85 -19.14 4.95
N ASN A 223 2.58 -19.16 6.07
CA ASN A 223 3.53 -18.10 6.39
C ASN A 223 4.60 -17.95 5.30
N SER A 224 5.14 -19.06 4.78
CA SER A 224 6.11 -19.03 3.69
C SER A 224 5.52 -18.41 2.41
N LEU A 225 4.29 -18.75 2.04
CA LEU A 225 3.62 -18.14 0.88
C LEU A 225 3.40 -16.64 1.06
N ILE A 226 3.03 -16.19 2.25
CA ILE A 226 2.86 -14.76 2.56
C ILE A 226 4.21 -14.04 2.45
N GLU A 227 5.27 -14.58 3.08
CA GLU A 227 6.59 -13.96 3.07
C GLU A 227 7.22 -13.91 1.68
N MET A 228 7.01 -14.91 0.82
CA MET A 228 7.47 -14.90 -0.58
C MET A 228 6.85 -13.78 -1.40
N ASN A 229 5.61 -13.38 -1.07
CA ASN A 229 4.89 -12.31 -1.75
C ASN A 229 5.01 -10.95 -1.05
N ARG A 230 5.70 -10.90 0.09
CA ARG A 230 5.86 -9.67 0.84
C ARG A 230 6.80 -8.72 0.11
N LEU A 231 6.31 -7.52 -0.14
CA LEU A 231 7.17 -6.46 -0.66
C LEU A 231 8.22 -6.10 0.39
N ALA A 232 9.47 -6.27 0.02
CA ALA A 232 10.55 -5.78 0.86
C ALA A 232 10.45 -4.24 0.86
N PHE A 233 10.20 -3.67 2.03
CA PHE A 233 10.53 -2.28 2.28
C PHE A 233 12.05 -2.18 2.29
N THR A 234 12.68 -2.36 1.12
CA THR A 234 14.09 -2.03 0.99
C THR A 234 14.19 -0.52 1.08
N ALA A 235 14.48 -0.11 2.29
CA ALA A 235 14.89 1.25 2.57
C ALA A 235 16.20 1.58 1.86
#